data_950ea6c6c2720ea6b8445ce012e70f32
#
_entry.id   950ea6c6c2720ea6b8445ce012e70f32
#
_cell.length_a   1.000
_cell.length_b   1.000
_cell.length_c   1.000
_cell.angle_alpha   90.00
_cell.angle_beta   90.00
_cell.angle_gamma   90.00
#
_symmetry.space_group_name_H-M   'P 1'
#
loop_
_entity.id
_entity.type
_entity.pdbx_description
1 polymer ?
#
loop_
_entity_poly.entity_id
_entity_poly.type
_entity_poly.pdbx_seq_one_letter_code
_entity_poly.pdbx_strand_id
1 'polypeptide(L)'
;VYKGAKDGMSTVTLPKVKAPTKSKTKGQEICVPLLSDIQLAKNTETYNSKIASKRVIKYAEKIVNLSQLQGANHTIKKCVVLALGDIVEGELIFPGQAHEIDSSLYKQVTVDGPAMLYEFFSILLSHFEEVECYWVIGNHGALGGRSRRDYNPETNADRMLGKIMETMFKNEPRMKWHIPEKKWYTIANLGVKAKFFCFHGDNIRGSMG
;
A
#
# COMPACT_ATOMS: atom_id res chain seq x y z
N VAL A 1 -4.78 21.73 -9.00
CA VAL A 1 -4.08 20.49 -9.40
C VAL A 1 -4.76 19.27 -8.80
N TYR A 2 -4.93 19.17 -7.48
CA TYR A 2 -5.55 18.02 -6.82
C TYR A 2 -6.98 17.69 -7.31
N LYS A 3 -7.82 18.71 -7.45
CA LYS A 3 -9.20 18.53 -7.94
C LYS A 3 -9.22 18.02 -9.39
N GLY A 4 -8.38 18.59 -10.27
CA GLY A 4 -8.28 18.15 -11.66
C GLY A 4 -7.77 16.71 -11.80
N ALA A 5 -6.77 16.32 -11.00
CA ALA A 5 -6.28 14.95 -10.95
C ALA A 5 -7.37 13.99 -10.46
N LYS A 6 -8.09 14.34 -9.40
CA LYS A 6 -9.21 13.56 -8.86
C LYS A 6 -10.34 13.40 -9.89
N ASP A 7 -10.70 14.48 -10.57
CA ASP A 7 -11.77 14.47 -11.59
C ASP A 7 -11.32 13.65 -12.81
N GLY A 8 -10.08 13.81 -13.28
CA GLY A 8 -9.53 13.00 -14.37
C GLY A 8 -9.49 11.51 -14.05
N MET A 9 -9.05 11.14 -12.85
CA MET A 9 -9.05 9.74 -12.41
C MET A 9 -10.45 9.18 -12.18
N SER A 10 -11.43 10.03 -11.87
CA SER A 10 -12.82 9.61 -11.68
C SER A 10 -13.50 9.16 -12.98
N THR A 11 -12.96 9.54 -14.13
CA THR A 11 -13.46 9.13 -15.46
C THR A 11 -12.86 7.81 -15.93
N VAL A 12 -11.79 7.33 -15.30
CA VAL A 12 -11.18 6.03 -15.65
C VAL A 12 -12.08 4.90 -15.19
N THR A 13 -12.59 4.14 -16.14
CA THR A 13 -13.37 2.93 -15.87
C THR A 13 -12.41 1.75 -15.78
N LEU A 14 -12.12 1.30 -14.56
CA LEU A 14 -11.31 0.11 -14.36
C LEU A 14 -12.13 -1.16 -14.60
N PRO A 15 -11.52 -2.25 -15.06
CA PRO A 15 -12.16 -3.55 -15.16
C PRO A 15 -12.70 -3.98 -13.78
N LYS A 16 -13.90 -4.57 -13.76
CA LYS A 16 -14.46 -5.12 -12.51
C LYS A 16 -13.68 -6.35 -12.11
N VAL A 17 -13.20 -6.36 -10.87
CA VAL A 17 -12.56 -7.54 -10.28
C VAL A 17 -13.62 -8.61 -10.00
N LYS A 18 -13.39 -9.84 -10.49
CA LYS A 18 -14.30 -10.96 -10.24
C LYS A 18 -14.35 -11.26 -8.75
N ALA A 19 -15.55 -11.25 -8.18
CA ALA A 19 -15.75 -11.60 -6.78
C ALA A 19 -15.60 -13.13 -6.56
N PRO A 20 -15.07 -13.56 -5.41
CA PRO A 20 -15.04 -14.98 -5.03
C PRO A 20 -16.47 -15.50 -4.79
N THR A 21 -16.64 -16.79 -4.91
CA THR A 21 -17.89 -17.45 -4.51
C THR A 21 -18.05 -17.34 -2.99
N LYS A 22 -19.18 -16.82 -2.53
CA LYS A 22 -19.45 -16.66 -1.10
C LYS A 22 -19.42 -18.02 -0.39
N SER A 23 -18.57 -18.15 0.63
CA SER A 23 -18.52 -19.34 1.47
C SER A 23 -19.59 -19.26 2.56
N LYS A 24 -20.19 -20.43 2.89
CA LYS A 24 -21.17 -20.58 3.97
C LYS A 24 -20.52 -20.72 5.36
N THR A 25 -19.22 -20.98 5.42
CA THR A 25 -18.48 -21.11 6.68
C THR A 25 -18.21 -19.75 7.31
N LYS A 26 -18.45 -19.63 8.62
CA LYS A 26 -18.02 -18.44 9.40
C LYS A 26 -16.53 -18.58 9.68
N GLY A 27 -15.70 -17.94 8.89
CA GLY A 27 -14.27 -17.81 9.19
C GLY A 27 -14.07 -16.92 10.42
N GLN A 28 -13.23 -17.35 11.34
CA GLN A 28 -12.81 -16.56 12.51
C GLN A 28 -11.41 -15.96 12.32
N GLU A 29 -10.70 -16.40 11.30
CA GLU A 29 -9.34 -15.93 10.97
C GLU A 29 -9.37 -14.79 9.96
N ILE A 30 -8.38 -13.91 10.09
CA ILE A 30 -8.16 -12.77 9.22
C ILE A 30 -6.75 -12.89 8.66
N CYS A 31 -6.60 -12.75 7.36
CA CYS A 31 -5.30 -12.63 6.72
C CYS A 31 -4.77 -11.21 6.91
N VAL A 32 -3.56 -11.06 7.45
CA VAL A 32 -2.96 -9.74 7.72
C VAL A 32 -1.57 -9.66 7.07
N PRO A 33 -1.48 -9.36 5.77
CA PRO A 33 -0.19 -9.14 5.12
C PRO A 33 0.38 -7.76 5.44
N LEU A 34 1.71 -7.73 5.57
CA LEU A 34 2.49 -6.51 5.74
C LEU A 34 3.09 -6.10 4.39
N LEU A 35 2.90 -4.84 4.01
CA LEU A 35 3.44 -4.25 2.80
C LEU A 35 4.25 -3.02 3.18
N SER A 36 5.56 -3.11 3.15
CA SER A 36 6.48 -2.05 3.57
C SER A 36 7.75 -2.08 2.75
N ASP A 37 8.43 -0.95 2.67
CA ASP A 37 9.79 -0.83 2.13
C ASP A 37 9.94 -1.43 0.72
N ILE A 38 8.93 -1.21 -0.13
CA ILE A 38 9.00 -1.61 -1.53
C ILE A 38 10.05 -0.77 -2.25
N GLN A 39 10.14 0.52 -1.89
CA GLN A 39 11.08 1.46 -2.49
C GLN A 39 11.02 1.38 -4.02
N LEU A 40 9.78 1.52 -4.55
CA LEU A 40 9.52 1.51 -6.00
C LEU A 40 10.37 2.57 -6.69
N ALA A 41 11.08 2.18 -7.70
CA ALA A 41 12.04 2.94 -8.48
C ALA A 41 13.49 2.92 -7.94
N LYS A 42 13.77 2.35 -6.79
CA LYS A 42 15.17 2.11 -6.40
C LYS A 42 15.88 1.30 -7.47
N ASN A 43 17.01 1.79 -7.94
CA ASN A 43 17.77 1.15 -9.02
C ASN A 43 19.11 0.64 -8.51
N THR A 44 19.29 -0.67 -8.54
CA THR A 44 20.54 -1.36 -8.20
C THR A 44 20.81 -2.46 -9.25
N GLU A 45 21.91 -3.15 -9.14
CA GLU A 45 22.23 -4.28 -10.03
C GLU A 45 21.15 -5.37 -10.01
N THR A 46 20.44 -5.55 -8.89
CA THR A 46 19.47 -6.64 -8.70
C THR A 46 18.05 -6.17 -8.42
N TYR A 47 17.79 -4.85 -8.47
CA TYR A 47 16.48 -4.26 -8.16
C TYR A 47 16.18 -3.04 -9.03
N ASN A 48 14.94 -2.95 -9.50
CA ASN A 48 14.40 -1.82 -10.25
C ASN A 48 12.85 -1.88 -10.20
N SER A 49 12.17 -0.89 -10.76
CA SER A 49 10.69 -0.81 -10.78
C SER A 49 10.03 -2.09 -11.32
N LYS A 50 10.58 -2.67 -12.37
CA LYS A 50 10.02 -3.91 -12.96
C LYS A 50 10.16 -5.12 -12.02
N ILE A 51 11.28 -5.22 -11.31
CA ILE A 51 11.51 -6.29 -10.34
C ILE A 51 10.64 -6.06 -9.11
N ALA A 52 10.51 -4.82 -8.63
CA ALA A 52 9.62 -4.44 -7.55
C ALA A 52 8.19 -4.89 -7.83
N SER A 53 7.64 -4.50 -8.99
CA SER A 53 6.30 -4.88 -9.42
C SER A 53 6.10 -6.40 -9.46
N LYS A 54 7.04 -7.14 -10.08
CA LYS A 54 6.97 -8.60 -10.10
C LYS A 54 6.97 -9.24 -8.71
N ARG A 55 7.77 -8.70 -7.78
CA ARG A 55 7.84 -9.20 -6.40
C ARG A 55 6.55 -8.94 -5.64
N VAL A 56 5.96 -7.75 -5.79
CA VAL A 56 4.69 -7.36 -5.14
C VAL A 56 3.53 -8.22 -5.67
N ILE A 57 3.45 -8.44 -6.98
CA ILE A 57 2.44 -9.32 -7.58
C ILE A 57 2.61 -10.76 -7.08
N LYS A 58 3.84 -11.26 -7.09
CA LYS A 58 4.15 -12.60 -6.57
C LYS A 58 3.81 -12.74 -5.08
N TYR A 59 3.98 -11.67 -4.31
CA TYR A 59 3.58 -11.63 -2.92
C TYR A 59 2.06 -11.77 -2.77
N ALA A 60 1.27 -11.05 -3.57
CA ALA A 60 -0.20 -11.20 -3.56
C ALA A 60 -0.63 -12.65 -3.87
N GLU A 61 -0.05 -13.27 -4.90
CA GLU A 61 -0.31 -14.67 -5.24
C GLU A 61 0.01 -15.62 -4.07
N LYS A 62 1.14 -15.37 -3.37
CA LYS A 62 1.53 -16.17 -2.21
C LYS A 62 0.60 -15.98 -1.03
N ILE A 63 0.11 -14.75 -0.78
CA ILE A 63 -0.91 -14.48 0.24
C ILE A 63 -2.16 -15.32 -0.03
N VAL A 64 -2.65 -15.32 -1.26
CA VAL A 64 -3.81 -16.12 -1.66
C VAL A 64 -3.55 -17.62 -1.45
N ASN A 65 -2.43 -18.13 -1.94
CA ASN A 65 -2.08 -19.55 -1.80
C ASN A 65 -1.95 -19.98 -0.34
N LEU A 66 -1.29 -19.17 0.50
CA LEU A 66 -1.16 -19.46 1.93
C LEU A 66 -2.52 -19.41 2.63
N SER A 67 -3.38 -18.44 2.28
CA SER A 67 -4.74 -18.37 2.84
C SER A 67 -5.59 -19.58 2.46
N GLN A 68 -5.42 -20.13 1.26
CA GLN A 68 -6.09 -21.35 0.82
C GLN A 68 -5.59 -22.56 1.61
N LEU A 69 -4.28 -22.69 1.80
CA LEU A 69 -3.67 -23.77 2.57
C LEU A 69 -4.09 -23.74 4.05
N GLN A 70 -4.04 -22.57 4.68
CA GLN A 70 -4.47 -22.38 6.06
C GLN A 70 -5.98 -22.55 6.21
N GLY A 71 -6.74 -22.11 5.22
CA GLY A 71 -8.18 -22.22 5.17
C GLY A 71 -8.72 -23.59 4.75
N ALA A 72 -7.92 -24.69 4.80
CA ALA A 72 -8.35 -26.01 4.37
C ALA A 72 -9.62 -26.52 5.11
N ASN A 73 -9.77 -26.13 6.38
CA ASN A 73 -10.92 -26.52 7.22
C ASN A 73 -11.96 -25.38 7.39
N HIS A 74 -11.62 -24.15 7.00
CA HIS A 74 -12.49 -22.98 7.10
C HIS A 74 -12.02 -21.90 6.11
N THR A 75 -12.93 -21.06 5.66
CA THR A 75 -12.57 -20.02 4.69
C THR A 75 -12.14 -18.74 5.39
N ILE A 76 -10.94 -18.27 5.10
CA ILE A 76 -10.47 -16.94 5.50
C ILE A 76 -11.09 -15.93 4.54
N LYS A 77 -12.07 -15.15 5.01
CA LYS A 77 -12.88 -14.27 4.17
C LYS A 77 -12.35 -12.85 4.05
N LYS A 78 -11.61 -12.41 5.06
CA LYS A 78 -11.14 -11.04 5.21
C LYS A 78 -9.63 -10.97 5.12
N CYS A 79 -9.15 -10.00 4.35
CA CYS A 79 -7.75 -9.61 4.26
C CYS A 79 -7.59 -8.17 4.74
N VAL A 80 -6.65 -7.93 5.66
CA VAL A 80 -6.33 -6.59 6.16
C VAL A 80 -4.88 -6.28 5.87
N VAL A 81 -4.62 -5.53 4.82
CA VAL A 81 -3.27 -5.11 4.43
C VAL A 81 -2.79 -3.98 5.33
N LEU A 82 -1.63 -4.15 5.94
CA LEU A 82 -0.94 -3.07 6.66
C LEU A 82 0.17 -2.53 5.76
N ALA A 83 -0.11 -1.41 5.08
CA ALA A 83 0.85 -0.71 4.23
C ALA A 83 1.62 0.29 5.11
N LEU A 84 2.86 -0.05 5.45
CA LEU A 84 3.62 0.60 6.52
C LEU A 84 4.66 1.61 6.02
N GLY A 85 4.45 2.21 4.85
CA GLY A 85 5.29 3.27 4.30
C GLY A 85 6.43 2.77 3.40
N ASP A 86 7.14 3.72 2.82
CA ASP A 86 8.23 3.51 1.87
C ASP A 86 7.83 2.62 0.69
N ILE A 87 6.61 2.84 0.19
CA ILE A 87 6.13 2.22 -1.04
C ILE A 87 6.89 2.82 -2.24
N VAL A 88 7.08 4.14 -2.24
CA VAL A 88 7.92 4.85 -3.21
C VAL A 88 9.37 4.94 -2.72
N GLU A 89 10.33 4.99 -3.64
CA GLU A 89 11.73 5.31 -3.31
C GLU A 89 11.92 6.80 -3.03
N GLY A 90 11.10 7.64 -3.65
CA GLY A 90 11.32 9.08 -3.59
C GLY A 90 12.37 9.55 -4.59
N GLU A 91 12.86 10.78 -4.39
CA GLU A 91 13.83 11.41 -5.30
C GLU A 91 14.74 12.42 -4.58
N LEU A 92 14.35 12.85 -3.36
CA LEU A 92 14.98 14.01 -2.69
C LEU A 92 15.37 13.75 -1.23
N ILE A 93 15.43 12.50 -0.78
CA ILE A 93 15.68 12.16 0.62
C ILE A 93 17.15 12.34 0.99
N PHE A 94 18.04 12.02 0.06
CA PHE A 94 19.48 12.19 0.24
C PHE A 94 20.14 12.71 -1.05
N PRO A 95 21.30 13.35 -0.95
CA PRO A 95 22.04 13.83 -2.12
C PRO A 95 22.38 12.68 -3.07
N GLY A 96 22.10 12.86 -4.35
CA GLY A 96 22.41 11.87 -5.39
C GLY A 96 21.31 10.84 -5.66
N GLN A 97 20.29 10.76 -4.83
CA GLN A 97 19.19 9.77 -4.99
C GLN A 97 18.56 9.80 -6.38
N ALA A 98 18.42 10.99 -6.98
CA ALA A 98 17.87 11.13 -8.33
C ALA A 98 18.66 10.37 -9.42
N HIS A 99 19.91 10.00 -9.15
CA HIS A 99 20.73 9.17 -10.04
C HIS A 99 20.65 7.66 -9.72
N GLU A 100 19.99 7.30 -8.63
CA GLU A 100 19.83 5.92 -8.14
C GLU A 100 18.41 5.39 -8.32
N ILE A 101 17.61 6.06 -9.14
CA ILE A 101 16.24 5.68 -9.45
C ILE A 101 16.07 5.42 -10.95
N ASP A 102 15.21 4.47 -11.31
CA ASP A 102 14.84 4.15 -12.69
C ASP A 102 13.52 4.79 -13.14
N SER A 103 12.81 5.43 -12.21
CA SER A 103 11.53 6.10 -12.46
C SER A 103 11.41 7.34 -11.59
N SER A 104 11.06 8.49 -12.18
CA SER A 104 10.90 9.75 -11.45
C SER A 104 9.78 9.64 -10.41
N LEU A 105 9.84 10.47 -9.36
CA LEU A 105 8.81 10.49 -8.31
C LEU A 105 7.40 10.70 -8.88
N TYR A 106 7.28 11.52 -9.92
CA TYR A 106 6.03 11.67 -10.66
C TYR A 106 5.49 10.32 -11.15
N LYS A 107 6.33 9.52 -11.83
CA LYS A 107 5.92 8.20 -12.33
C LYS A 107 5.66 7.20 -11.20
N GLN A 108 6.48 7.21 -10.16
CA GLN A 108 6.27 6.35 -8.98
C GLN A 108 4.86 6.53 -8.42
N VAL A 109 4.38 7.78 -8.33
CA VAL A 109 3.08 8.13 -7.72
C VAL A 109 1.92 7.98 -8.69
N THR A 110 2.11 8.28 -9.99
CA THR A 110 0.98 8.43 -10.92
C THR A 110 0.87 7.31 -11.96
N VAL A 111 1.92 6.54 -12.17
CA VAL A 111 1.96 5.50 -13.22
C VAL A 111 2.33 4.14 -12.64
N ASP A 112 3.57 3.99 -12.19
CA ASP A 112 4.13 2.68 -11.84
C ASP A 112 3.53 2.14 -10.53
N GLY A 113 3.42 2.98 -9.51
CA GLY A 113 2.80 2.63 -8.23
C GLY A 113 1.33 2.23 -8.35
N PRO A 114 0.49 3.06 -8.98
CA PRO A 114 -0.91 2.69 -9.22
C PRO A 114 -1.07 1.40 -10.00
N ALA A 115 -0.29 1.18 -11.07
CA ALA A 115 -0.36 -0.04 -11.86
C ALA A 115 0.00 -1.28 -11.04
N MET A 116 1.11 -1.24 -10.31
CA MET A 116 1.56 -2.32 -9.43
C MET A 116 0.55 -2.65 -8.33
N LEU A 117 0.07 -1.63 -7.62
CA LEU A 117 -0.85 -1.81 -6.49
C LEU A 117 -2.26 -2.19 -6.94
N TYR A 118 -2.70 -1.71 -8.10
CA TYR A 118 -3.97 -2.14 -8.66
C TYR A 118 -3.99 -3.65 -8.91
N GLU A 119 -2.93 -4.20 -9.49
CA GLU A 119 -2.81 -5.64 -9.72
C GLU A 119 -2.72 -6.42 -8.39
N PHE A 120 -1.92 -5.93 -7.43
CA PHE A 120 -1.83 -6.50 -6.09
C PHE A 120 -3.20 -6.61 -5.42
N PHE A 121 -3.95 -5.51 -5.30
CA PHE A 121 -5.26 -5.50 -4.66
C PHE A 121 -6.32 -6.26 -5.47
N SER A 122 -6.22 -6.28 -6.80
CA SER A 122 -7.11 -7.06 -7.65
C SER A 122 -6.97 -8.56 -7.41
N ILE A 123 -5.74 -9.06 -7.22
CA ILE A 123 -5.47 -10.45 -6.85
C ILE A 123 -6.10 -10.76 -5.49
N LEU A 124 -5.93 -9.90 -4.49
CA LEU A 124 -6.55 -10.11 -3.17
C LEU A 124 -8.08 -10.09 -3.26
N LEU A 125 -8.67 -9.14 -3.97
CA LEU A 125 -10.12 -9.03 -4.16
C LEU A 125 -10.72 -10.19 -4.97
N SER A 126 -9.93 -10.89 -5.77
CA SER A 126 -10.39 -12.09 -6.47
C SER A 126 -10.57 -13.29 -5.52
N HIS A 127 -9.94 -13.26 -4.35
CA HIS A 127 -9.94 -14.35 -3.38
C HIS A 127 -10.73 -14.02 -2.10
N PHE A 128 -10.54 -12.81 -1.53
CA PHE A 128 -11.19 -12.42 -0.29
C PHE A 128 -12.55 -11.75 -0.53
N GLU A 129 -13.51 -12.01 0.36
CA GLU A 129 -14.84 -11.37 0.33
C GLU A 129 -14.76 -9.89 0.76
N GLU A 130 -13.76 -9.53 1.60
CA GLU A 130 -13.51 -8.19 2.10
C GLU A 130 -12.00 -7.94 2.16
N VAL A 131 -11.56 -6.78 1.67
CA VAL A 131 -10.18 -6.31 1.76
C VAL A 131 -10.16 -4.93 2.41
N GLU A 132 -9.39 -4.76 3.47
CA GLU A 132 -9.13 -3.46 4.08
C GLU A 132 -7.65 -3.12 3.93
N CYS A 133 -7.33 -1.84 3.77
CA CYS A 133 -5.96 -1.37 3.77
C CYS A 133 -5.79 -0.24 4.78
N TYR A 134 -4.90 -0.44 5.75
CA TYR A 134 -4.43 0.61 6.64
C TYR A 134 -3.11 1.14 6.09
N TRP A 135 -3.10 2.42 5.75
CA TRP A 135 -2.01 3.05 5.04
C TRP A 135 -1.24 4.01 5.93
N VAL A 136 0.06 3.87 5.99
CA VAL A 136 0.99 4.73 6.71
C VAL A 136 1.97 5.34 5.72
N ILE A 137 2.49 6.50 6.02
CA ILE A 137 3.53 7.17 5.23
C ILE A 137 4.91 6.77 5.73
N GLY A 138 5.87 6.65 4.81
CA GLY A 138 7.29 6.46 5.12
C GLY A 138 8.11 7.73 4.91
N ASN A 139 9.38 7.66 5.22
CA ASN A 139 10.30 8.79 5.07
C ASN A 139 10.75 9.02 3.62
N HIS A 140 10.79 7.98 2.79
CA HIS A 140 11.14 8.10 1.38
C HIS A 140 10.12 8.90 0.57
N GLY A 141 8.86 8.90 0.99
CA GLY A 141 7.80 9.73 0.40
C GLY A 141 7.82 11.21 0.77
N ALA A 142 8.73 11.67 1.65
CA ALA A 142 8.75 13.04 2.13
C ALA A 142 9.20 14.03 1.03
N LEU A 143 8.42 15.08 0.80
CA LEU A 143 8.71 16.12 -0.22
C LEU A 143 9.40 17.36 0.33
N GLY A 144 9.58 17.47 1.64
CA GLY A 144 10.16 18.64 2.31
C GLY A 144 11.66 18.56 2.57
N GLY A 145 12.38 17.59 1.99
CA GLY A 145 13.82 17.41 2.22
C GLY A 145 14.15 16.81 3.60
N ARG A 146 15.44 16.91 3.99
CA ARG A 146 16.01 16.26 5.17
C ARG A 146 15.50 16.76 6.53
N SER A 147 14.90 17.95 6.61
CA SER A 147 14.49 18.49 7.90
C SER A 147 13.13 17.93 8.31
N ARG A 148 13.15 16.93 9.21
CA ARG A 148 11.93 16.38 9.80
C ARG A 148 11.10 17.39 10.59
N ARG A 149 11.64 18.56 10.91
CA ARG A 149 10.94 19.61 11.66
C ARG A 149 9.91 20.37 10.82
N ASP A 150 10.16 20.44 9.51
CA ASP A 150 9.30 21.17 8.56
C ASP A 150 8.46 20.24 7.70
N TYR A 151 8.39 18.97 8.10
CA TYR A 151 7.69 17.94 7.35
C TYR A 151 6.18 17.97 7.63
N ASN A 152 5.42 18.24 6.56
CA ASN A 152 3.97 18.12 6.61
C ASN A 152 3.55 16.69 6.20
N PRO A 153 2.98 15.88 7.11
CA PRO A 153 2.54 14.52 6.78
C PRO A 153 1.51 14.46 5.66
N GLU A 154 0.81 15.56 5.39
CA GLU A 154 -0.13 15.66 4.27
C GLU A 154 0.58 15.71 2.92
N THR A 155 1.80 16.26 2.88
CA THR A 155 2.61 16.40 1.67
C THR A 155 3.63 15.26 1.57
N ASN A 156 3.14 14.05 1.38
CA ASN A 156 3.96 12.84 1.28
C ASN A 156 3.55 12.02 0.06
N ALA A 157 4.53 11.53 -0.70
CA ALA A 157 4.30 10.77 -1.93
C ALA A 157 3.59 9.43 -1.69
N ASP A 158 3.89 8.73 -0.60
CA ASP A 158 3.13 7.53 -0.23
C ASP A 158 1.66 7.86 0.00
N ARG A 159 1.37 8.99 0.68
CA ARG A 159 0.00 9.42 0.88
C ARG A 159 -0.71 9.76 -0.44
N MET A 160 -0.02 10.47 -1.34
CA MET A 160 -0.56 10.78 -2.67
C MET A 160 -0.91 9.50 -3.41
N LEU A 161 -0.01 8.52 -3.41
CA LEU A 161 -0.23 7.21 -4.00
C LEU A 161 -1.42 6.50 -3.34
N GLY A 162 -1.49 6.47 -2.01
CA GLY A 162 -2.61 5.88 -1.27
C GLY A 162 -3.96 6.51 -1.65
N LYS A 163 -4.02 7.85 -1.78
CA LYS A 163 -5.25 8.56 -2.20
C LYS A 163 -5.62 8.31 -3.67
N ILE A 164 -4.65 8.09 -4.52
CA ILE A 164 -4.86 7.64 -5.89
C ILE A 164 -5.52 6.25 -5.86
N MET A 165 -4.97 5.31 -5.09
CA MET A 165 -5.53 3.96 -4.97
C MET A 165 -6.94 3.97 -4.40
N GLU A 166 -7.21 4.75 -3.34
CA GLU A 166 -8.56 4.93 -2.79
C GLU A 166 -9.54 5.41 -3.87
N THR A 167 -9.10 6.34 -4.72
CA THR A 167 -9.92 6.86 -5.83
C THR A 167 -10.16 5.81 -6.91
N MET A 168 -9.14 5.01 -7.25
CA MET A 168 -9.25 3.95 -8.25
C MET A 168 -10.23 2.86 -7.81
N PHE A 169 -10.25 2.50 -6.53
CA PHE A 169 -11.15 1.48 -5.99
C PHE A 169 -12.47 2.03 -5.40
N LYS A 170 -12.82 3.30 -5.67
CA LYS A 170 -14.03 3.94 -5.11
C LYS A 170 -15.34 3.21 -5.40
N ASN A 171 -15.40 2.46 -6.50
CA ASN A 171 -16.58 1.71 -6.95
C ASN A 171 -16.52 0.22 -6.56
N GLU A 172 -15.49 -0.22 -5.82
CA GLU A 172 -15.38 -1.58 -5.30
C GLU A 172 -15.79 -1.62 -3.82
N PRO A 173 -17.04 -2.02 -3.51
CA PRO A 173 -17.57 -1.92 -2.15
C PRO A 173 -16.90 -2.87 -1.16
N ARG A 174 -16.16 -3.88 -1.63
CA ARG A 174 -15.41 -4.82 -0.80
C ARG A 174 -14.06 -4.27 -0.36
N MET A 175 -13.61 -3.15 -0.95
CA MET A 175 -12.34 -2.50 -0.61
C MET A 175 -12.57 -1.33 0.32
N LYS A 176 -11.88 -1.32 1.47
CA LYS A 176 -11.92 -0.22 2.43
C LYS A 176 -10.54 0.35 2.65
N TRP A 177 -10.44 1.67 2.68
CA TRP A 177 -9.20 2.40 2.87
C TRP A 177 -9.21 3.19 4.17
N HIS A 178 -8.10 3.11 4.91
CA HIS A 178 -7.88 3.83 6.15
C HIS A 178 -6.57 4.64 6.01
N ILE A 179 -6.68 5.83 5.40
CA ILE A 179 -5.55 6.71 5.10
C ILE A 179 -5.68 7.97 5.95
N PRO A 180 -4.93 8.10 7.06
CA PRO A 180 -5.01 9.25 7.96
C PRO A 180 -4.50 10.52 7.25
N GLU A 181 -5.20 11.66 7.39
CA GLU A 181 -4.86 12.88 6.65
C GLU A 181 -3.66 13.63 7.22
N LYS A 182 -3.56 13.76 8.54
CA LYS A 182 -2.55 14.59 9.21
C LYS A 182 -1.67 13.82 10.19
N LYS A 183 -1.68 12.48 10.10
CA LYS A 183 -0.93 11.62 11.02
C LYS A 183 0.04 10.76 10.24
N TRP A 184 1.16 10.46 10.85
CA TRP A 184 2.19 9.54 10.37
C TRP A 184 1.93 8.09 10.79
N TYR A 185 0.86 7.84 11.56
CA TYR A 185 0.45 6.53 12.06
C TYR A 185 -1.04 6.27 11.85
N THR A 186 -1.44 5.03 11.97
CA THR A 186 -2.85 4.61 12.02
C THR A 186 -3.04 3.51 13.07
N ILE A 187 -4.30 3.29 13.47
CA ILE A 187 -4.64 2.19 14.38
C ILE A 187 -5.54 1.23 13.62
N ALA A 188 -5.03 0.05 13.30
CA ALA A 188 -5.78 -0.99 12.66
C ALA A 188 -6.62 -1.76 13.67
N ASN A 189 -7.95 -1.75 13.48
CA ASN A 189 -8.89 -2.54 14.26
C ASN A 189 -9.29 -3.76 13.42
N LEU A 190 -8.80 -4.91 13.80
CA LEU A 190 -9.03 -6.15 13.04
C LEU A 190 -10.35 -6.85 13.37
N GLY A 191 -11.20 -6.25 14.22
CA GLY A 191 -12.45 -6.88 14.65
C GLY A 191 -12.26 -8.02 15.66
N VAL A 192 -11.04 -8.23 16.12
CA VAL A 192 -10.65 -9.11 17.23
C VAL A 192 -10.32 -8.26 18.46
N LYS A 193 -10.03 -8.86 19.61
CA LYS A 193 -9.68 -8.11 20.83
C LYS A 193 -8.36 -7.31 20.73
N ALA A 194 -7.64 -7.41 19.61
CA ALA A 194 -6.37 -6.73 19.37
C ALA A 194 -6.53 -5.53 18.43
N LYS A 195 -5.83 -4.44 18.73
CA LYS A 195 -5.62 -3.28 17.87
C LYS A 195 -4.13 -3.19 17.57
N PHE A 196 -3.78 -2.87 16.33
CA PHE A 196 -2.40 -2.69 15.92
C PHE A 196 -2.12 -1.20 15.74
N PHE A 197 -1.11 -0.69 16.43
CA PHE A 197 -0.55 0.63 16.19
C PHE A 197 0.45 0.51 15.04
N CYS A 198 0.09 1.07 13.89
CA CYS A 198 0.83 0.97 12.65
C CYS A 198 1.57 2.27 12.35
N PHE A 199 2.87 2.20 12.15
CA PHE A 199 3.75 3.32 11.80
C PHE A 199 4.99 2.80 11.09
N HIS A 200 5.69 3.66 10.38
CA HIS A 200 6.85 3.25 9.58
C HIS A 200 8.10 2.96 10.43
N GLY A 201 8.31 3.70 11.50
CA GLY A 201 9.43 3.47 12.43
C GLY A 201 10.56 4.50 12.33
N ASP A 202 10.65 5.30 11.30
CA ASP A 202 11.65 6.35 11.10
C ASP A 202 11.66 7.42 12.19
N ASN A 203 10.55 7.56 12.91
CA ASN A 203 10.39 8.49 14.03
C ASN A 203 10.83 7.91 15.39
N ILE A 204 11.20 6.63 15.46
CA ILE A 204 11.69 6.03 16.68
C ILE A 204 13.20 6.22 16.73
N ARG A 205 13.66 6.99 17.70
CA ARG A 205 15.10 7.08 18.01
C ARG A 205 15.46 5.88 18.85
N GLY A 206 16.26 4.98 18.31
CA GLY A 206 16.94 3.97 19.11
C GLY A 206 17.86 4.68 20.11
N SER A 207 17.63 4.48 21.39
CA SER A 207 18.67 4.74 22.39
C SER A 207 19.69 3.62 22.22
N MET A 208 20.78 3.92 21.56
CA MET A 208 21.98 3.12 21.75
C MET A 208 22.53 3.53 23.09
N GLY A 209 22.34 2.69 24.10
CA GLY A 209 22.94 2.80 25.41
C GLY A 209 24.46 2.66 25.36
#